data_5c91924866381b8c8e047f9f1099f8e2
#
_entry.id   5c91924866381b8c8e047f9f1099f8e2
#
_cell.length_a   1.000
_cell.length_b   1.000
_cell.length_c   1.000
_cell.angle_alpha   90.00
_cell.angle_beta   90.00
_cell.angle_gamma   90.00
#
_symmetry.space_group_name_H-M   'P 1'
#
loop_
_entity.id
_entity.type
_entity.pdbx_description
1 polymer ?
#
loop_
_entity_poly.entity_id
_entity_poly.type
_entity_poly.pdbx_seq_one_letter_code
_entity_poly.pdbx_strand_id
1 'polypeptide(L)'
;MADSDKDDNSRQRLYCGIVARYSGRDARWFAVMGWIPFLTAILGMMQSNISYFGFTFDIGAAFGLGSFVLSESILMIPVYFIISMVFFAGGVEWYVLCRHCPCYEYSGKEHGNEGRFYCLANWASPKLFKYDPSPVSTAGRIVFVAWVAFAYLAPIVYFWNRLDWVIVQLAVVVGFMITLRQWCCSACPNFGCILNTVPEEKREEFLKLLESGEIYDSS
;
A
#
# COMPACT_ATOMS: atom_id res chain seq x y z
N MET A 1 -25.73 25.54 -2.18
CA MET A 1 -24.37 25.35 -1.63
C MET A 1 -24.35 24.60 -0.28
N ALA A 2 -25.49 24.14 0.23
CA ALA A 2 -25.58 23.45 1.54
C ALA A 2 -25.65 21.91 1.44
N ASP A 3 -25.60 21.34 0.22
CA ASP A 3 -25.78 19.89 0.03
C ASP A 3 -24.46 19.11 -0.11
N SER A 4 -23.34 19.82 -0.35
CA SER A 4 -22.02 19.15 -0.51
C SER A 4 -21.40 18.71 0.82
N ASP A 5 -21.69 19.38 1.94
CA ASP A 5 -21.13 19.06 3.26
C ASP A 5 -21.80 17.85 3.94
N LYS A 6 -23.07 17.58 3.60
CA LYS A 6 -23.75 16.38 4.09
C LYS A 6 -23.24 15.09 3.45
N ASP A 7 -22.81 15.17 2.19
CA ASP A 7 -22.33 14.02 1.41
C ASP A 7 -20.90 13.60 1.81
N ASP A 8 -20.08 14.51 2.33
CA ASP A 8 -18.70 14.20 2.75
C ASP A 8 -18.66 13.48 4.11
N ASN A 9 -19.60 13.77 5.02
CA ASN A 9 -19.69 13.12 6.33
C ASN A 9 -20.30 11.69 6.26
N SER A 10 -21.03 11.38 5.18
CA SER A 10 -21.57 10.03 4.93
C SER A 10 -20.51 9.05 4.38
N ARG A 11 -19.35 9.54 3.96
CA ARG A 11 -18.31 8.76 3.29
C ARG A 11 -17.34 8.05 4.22
N GLN A 12 -17.26 8.48 5.46
CA GLN A 12 -16.42 7.86 6.48
C GLN A 12 -17.31 7.29 7.60
N ARG A 13 -17.42 5.97 7.63
CA ARG A 13 -18.17 5.29 8.70
C ARG A 13 -17.21 4.73 9.73
N LEU A 14 -17.40 5.13 10.97
CA LEU A 14 -16.64 4.68 12.13
C LEU A 14 -17.49 3.70 12.95
N TYR A 15 -16.95 2.52 13.20
CA TYR A 15 -17.54 1.53 14.09
C TYR A 15 -16.54 1.25 15.20
N CYS A 16 -16.89 1.59 16.43
CA CYS A 16 -15.99 1.40 17.60
C CYS A 16 -14.60 2.05 17.42
N GLY A 17 -14.52 3.13 16.63
CA GLY A 17 -13.27 3.77 16.26
C GLY A 17 -12.51 3.10 15.12
N ILE A 18 -13.14 2.14 14.43
CA ILE A 18 -12.59 1.47 13.24
C ILE A 18 -13.27 2.04 11.99
N VAL A 19 -12.45 2.42 11.00
CA VAL A 19 -12.96 2.99 9.75
C VAL A 19 -13.32 1.87 8.79
N ALA A 20 -14.60 1.69 8.56
CA ALA A 20 -15.11 0.73 7.60
C ALA A 20 -15.04 1.27 6.15
N ARG A 21 -15.17 2.58 5.98
CA ARG A 21 -15.15 3.24 4.66
C ARG A 21 -14.41 4.56 4.72
N TYR A 22 -13.34 4.65 3.95
CA TYR A 22 -12.56 5.88 3.79
C TYR A 22 -13.15 6.77 2.68
N SER A 23 -12.97 8.09 2.83
CA SER A 23 -13.38 9.04 1.79
C SER A 23 -12.44 8.98 0.57
N GLY A 24 -12.92 9.49 -0.58
CA GLY A 24 -12.06 9.63 -1.76
C GLY A 24 -10.87 10.58 -1.54
N ARG A 25 -10.98 11.52 -0.59
CA ARG A 25 -9.88 12.38 -0.17
C ARG A 25 -8.81 11.57 0.55
N ASP A 26 -9.22 10.70 1.48
CA ASP A 26 -8.28 9.83 2.21
C ASP A 26 -7.55 8.88 1.27
N ALA A 27 -8.25 8.30 0.30
CA ALA A 27 -7.65 7.43 -0.71
C ALA A 27 -6.59 8.18 -1.55
N ARG A 28 -6.86 9.44 -1.94
CA ARG A 28 -5.87 10.25 -2.65
C ARG A 28 -4.66 10.58 -1.79
N TRP A 29 -4.87 10.97 -0.53
CA TRP A 29 -3.77 11.22 0.39
C TRP A 29 -2.92 9.98 0.63
N PHE A 30 -3.55 8.83 0.84
CA PHE A 30 -2.85 7.56 0.98
C PHE A 30 -2.01 7.25 -0.27
N ALA A 31 -2.59 7.40 -1.46
CA ALA A 31 -1.87 7.19 -2.71
C ALA A 31 -0.64 8.12 -2.83
N VAL A 32 -0.82 9.43 -2.58
CA VAL A 32 0.29 10.39 -2.60
C VAL A 32 1.39 9.99 -1.62
N MET A 33 1.04 9.71 -0.38
CA MET A 33 2.01 9.32 0.65
C MET A 33 2.72 8.01 0.32
N GLY A 34 2.01 7.03 -0.24
CA GLY A 34 2.58 5.75 -0.66
C GLY A 34 3.53 5.86 -1.86
N TRP A 35 3.29 6.83 -2.77
CA TRP A 35 4.15 7.05 -3.92
C TRP A 35 5.43 7.83 -3.62
N ILE A 36 5.47 8.66 -2.56
CA ILE A 36 6.65 9.45 -2.21
C ILE A 36 7.91 8.58 -2.04
N PRO A 37 7.89 7.46 -1.27
CA PRO A 37 9.06 6.59 -1.17
C PRO A 37 9.54 6.00 -2.51
N PHE A 38 8.63 5.70 -3.43
CA PHE A 38 8.99 5.22 -4.77
C PHE A 38 9.64 6.33 -5.61
N LEU A 39 9.08 7.53 -5.55
CA LEU A 39 9.63 8.69 -6.28
C LEU A 39 11.04 9.05 -5.78
N THR A 40 11.26 9.06 -4.48
CA THR A 40 12.60 9.33 -3.92
C THR A 40 13.60 8.24 -4.29
N ALA A 41 13.18 6.97 -4.31
CA ALA A 41 14.00 5.87 -4.77
C ALA A 41 14.41 6.03 -6.25
N ILE A 42 13.44 6.34 -7.11
CA ILE A 42 13.68 6.57 -8.55
C ILE A 42 14.64 7.75 -8.75
N LEU A 43 14.42 8.87 -8.06
CA LEU A 43 15.31 10.05 -8.16
C LEU A 43 16.74 9.72 -7.69
N GLY A 44 16.87 8.93 -6.60
CA GLY A 44 18.18 8.46 -6.15
C GLY A 44 18.89 7.59 -7.19
N MET A 45 18.17 6.65 -7.80
CA MET A 45 18.69 5.80 -8.86
C MET A 45 19.09 6.60 -10.12
N MET A 46 18.30 7.60 -10.50
CA MET A 46 18.60 8.46 -11.67
C MET A 46 19.87 9.30 -11.46
N GLN A 47 20.21 9.64 -10.21
CA GLN A 47 21.41 10.41 -9.90
C GLN A 47 22.62 9.56 -9.54
N SER A 48 22.46 8.25 -9.62
CA SER A 48 23.52 7.30 -9.31
C SER A 48 24.34 6.95 -10.55
N ASN A 49 25.64 6.74 -10.33
CA ASN A 49 26.57 6.21 -11.32
C ASN A 49 27.02 4.79 -10.96
N ILE A 50 26.32 4.12 -10.05
CA ILE A 50 26.65 2.75 -9.65
C ILE A 50 26.23 1.79 -10.75
N SER A 51 27.15 0.92 -11.13
CA SER A 51 26.95 -0.18 -12.06
C SER A 51 27.56 -1.44 -11.45
N TYR A 52 26.78 -2.51 -11.33
CA TYR A 52 27.22 -3.81 -10.81
C TYR A 52 27.53 -4.81 -11.92
N PHE A 53 26.81 -4.71 -13.04
CA PHE A 53 26.91 -5.65 -14.14
C PHE A 53 27.54 -5.01 -15.39
N GLY A 54 27.81 -3.70 -15.35
CA GLY A 54 28.38 -2.96 -16.48
C GLY A 54 27.42 -2.74 -17.65
N PHE A 55 26.11 -2.90 -17.43
CA PHE A 55 25.13 -2.66 -18.48
C PHE A 55 24.96 -1.17 -18.76
N THR A 56 25.14 -0.83 -20.01
CA THR A 56 24.79 0.49 -20.55
C THR A 56 24.01 0.29 -21.84
N PHE A 57 23.04 1.16 -22.10
CA PHE A 57 22.28 1.13 -23.34
C PHE A 57 22.30 2.49 -24.00
N ASP A 58 22.86 2.54 -25.22
CA ASP A 58 22.90 3.75 -26.03
C ASP A 58 21.63 3.86 -26.87
N ILE A 59 20.63 4.59 -26.30
CA ILE A 59 19.37 4.88 -27.00
C ILE A 59 19.63 5.73 -28.25
N GLY A 60 20.56 6.70 -28.16
CA GLY A 60 20.86 7.58 -29.27
C GLY A 60 21.35 6.83 -30.47
N ALA A 61 22.26 5.86 -30.28
CA ALA A 61 22.73 4.99 -31.35
C ALA A 61 21.61 4.11 -31.91
N ALA A 62 20.72 3.58 -31.05
CA ALA A 62 19.61 2.73 -31.49
C ALA A 62 18.60 3.46 -32.40
N PHE A 63 18.42 4.78 -32.19
CA PHE A 63 17.48 5.59 -32.99
C PHE A 63 18.15 6.59 -33.95
N GLY A 64 19.46 6.57 -34.07
CA GLY A 64 20.20 7.48 -34.95
C GLY A 64 20.22 8.95 -34.52
N LEU A 65 19.99 9.21 -33.23
CA LEU A 65 19.86 10.56 -32.65
C LEU A 65 21.13 11.08 -31.95
N GLY A 66 22.27 10.44 -32.17
CA GLY A 66 23.51 10.71 -31.43
C GLY A 66 23.71 9.74 -30.26
N SER A 67 24.71 9.96 -29.42
CA SER A 67 24.97 9.07 -28.27
C SER A 67 24.20 9.58 -27.02
N PHE A 68 23.26 8.78 -26.57
CA PHE A 68 22.56 8.98 -25.28
C PHE A 68 22.57 7.66 -24.50
N VAL A 69 23.50 7.56 -23.55
CA VAL A 69 23.76 6.33 -22.80
C VAL A 69 22.98 6.34 -21.49
N LEU A 70 22.13 5.33 -21.30
CA LEU A 70 21.48 5.05 -20.03
C LEU A 70 22.41 4.22 -19.14
N SER A 71 22.57 4.66 -17.89
CA SER A 71 23.28 3.89 -16.87
C SER A 71 22.46 2.68 -16.41
N GLU A 72 23.14 1.66 -15.86
CA GLU A 72 22.50 0.48 -15.30
C GLU A 72 21.43 0.83 -14.25
N SER A 73 21.73 1.78 -13.36
CA SER A 73 20.78 2.21 -12.33
C SER A 73 19.45 2.71 -12.92
N ILE A 74 19.48 3.42 -14.05
CA ILE A 74 18.29 3.87 -14.78
C ILE A 74 17.57 2.68 -15.42
N LEU A 75 18.32 1.76 -16.03
CA LEU A 75 17.73 0.55 -16.65
C LEU A 75 17.07 -0.37 -15.63
N MET A 76 17.53 -0.34 -14.39
CA MET A 76 16.93 -1.13 -13.29
C MET A 76 15.66 -0.52 -12.69
N ILE A 77 15.33 0.76 -12.98
CA ILE A 77 14.09 1.37 -12.50
C ILE A 77 12.85 0.60 -12.95
N PRO A 78 12.64 0.28 -14.24
CA PRO A 78 11.48 -0.50 -14.66
C PRO A 78 11.46 -1.91 -14.06
N VAL A 79 12.60 -2.56 -13.91
CA VAL A 79 12.71 -3.89 -13.28
C VAL A 79 12.26 -3.82 -11.82
N TYR A 80 12.78 -2.88 -11.07
CA TYR A 80 12.38 -2.63 -9.68
C TYR A 80 10.88 -2.34 -9.58
N PHE A 81 10.35 -1.49 -10.46
CA PHE A 81 8.93 -1.14 -10.47
C PHE A 81 8.05 -2.35 -10.77
N ILE A 82 8.39 -3.15 -11.79
CA ILE A 82 7.64 -4.36 -12.16
C ILE A 82 7.63 -5.35 -11.00
N ILE A 83 8.78 -5.62 -10.38
CA ILE A 83 8.87 -6.54 -9.25
C ILE A 83 8.00 -6.03 -8.08
N SER A 84 8.07 -4.74 -7.76
CA SER A 84 7.25 -4.16 -6.70
C SER A 84 5.75 -4.26 -7.03
N MET A 85 5.37 -4.00 -8.29
CA MET A 85 3.98 -4.10 -8.74
C MET A 85 3.45 -5.53 -8.75
N VAL A 86 4.28 -6.53 -9.07
CA VAL A 86 3.89 -7.95 -8.99
C VAL A 86 3.42 -8.32 -7.58
N PHE A 87 4.02 -7.76 -6.55
CA PHE A 87 3.53 -7.98 -5.20
C PHE A 87 2.21 -7.25 -4.92
N PHE A 88 2.18 -5.93 -5.12
CA PHE A 88 1.03 -5.10 -4.75
C PHE A 88 -0.19 -5.33 -5.65
N ALA A 89 0.02 -5.50 -6.95
CA ALA A 89 -1.06 -5.68 -7.92
C ALA A 89 -1.14 -7.09 -8.52
N GLY A 90 -0.12 -7.93 -8.31
CA GLY A 90 -0.05 -9.29 -8.86
C GLY A 90 -0.72 -10.37 -8.03
N GLY A 91 -1.40 -10.00 -6.92
CA GLY A 91 -2.18 -10.93 -6.11
C GLY A 91 -1.46 -11.49 -4.88
N VAL A 92 -0.16 -11.28 -4.71
CA VAL A 92 0.57 -11.78 -3.53
C VAL A 92 0.09 -11.09 -2.26
N GLU A 93 -0.04 -9.77 -2.27
CA GLU A 93 -0.61 -9.02 -1.14
C GLU A 93 -2.05 -9.42 -0.88
N TRP A 94 -2.85 -9.65 -1.93
CA TRP A 94 -4.24 -10.09 -1.79
C TRP A 94 -4.35 -11.46 -1.14
N TYR A 95 -3.46 -12.38 -1.49
CA TYR A 95 -3.40 -13.70 -0.86
C TYR A 95 -2.89 -13.64 0.57
N VAL A 96 -1.81 -12.89 0.82
CA VAL A 96 -1.12 -12.89 2.12
C VAL A 96 -1.87 -12.05 3.16
N LEU A 97 -2.48 -10.94 2.73
CA LEU A 97 -3.02 -9.93 3.64
C LEU A 97 -4.51 -9.66 3.44
N CYS A 98 -4.93 -9.36 2.18
CA CYS A 98 -6.27 -8.84 1.95
C CYS A 98 -7.36 -9.85 2.20
N ARG A 99 -7.16 -11.12 1.85
CA ARG A 99 -8.17 -12.17 2.06
C ARG A 99 -8.55 -12.41 3.53
N HIS A 100 -7.71 -11.95 4.47
CA HIS A 100 -7.97 -12.03 5.92
C HIS A 100 -8.68 -10.78 6.47
N CYS A 101 -8.96 -9.80 5.62
CA CYS A 101 -9.57 -8.54 6.02
C CYS A 101 -11.07 -8.54 5.77
N PRO A 102 -11.91 -8.10 6.72
CA PRO A 102 -13.35 -7.94 6.49
C PRO A 102 -13.68 -7.08 5.26
N CYS A 103 -12.86 -6.07 4.95
CA CYS A 103 -13.04 -5.28 3.73
C CYS A 103 -12.99 -6.13 2.46
N TYR A 104 -12.24 -7.23 2.45
CA TYR A 104 -12.14 -8.10 1.29
C TYR A 104 -13.45 -8.86 1.04
N GLU A 105 -14.08 -9.37 2.09
CA GLU A 105 -15.37 -10.08 1.98
C GLU A 105 -16.52 -9.12 1.74
N TYR A 106 -16.62 -8.09 2.57
CA TYR A 106 -17.80 -7.23 2.63
C TYR A 106 -17.72 -5.98 1.75
N SER A 107 -16.67 -5.79 0.97
CA SER A 107 -16.60 -4.73 -0.05
C SER A 107 -17.26 -5.20 -1.34
N GLY A 108 -18.26 -4.48 -1.82
CA GLY A 108 -18.88 -4.70 -3.13
C GLY A 108 -20.39 -4.94 -3.09
N LYS A 109 -20.99 -4.92 -4.28
CA LYS A 109 -22.44 -5.01 -4.46
C LYS A 109 -23.00 -6.41 -4.20
N GLU A 110 -22.17 -7.45 -4.25
CA GLU A 110 -22.57 -8.85 -4.15
C GLU A 110 -23.22 -9.21 -2.81
N HIS A 111 -22.87 -8.46 -1.75
CA HIS A 111 -23.42 -8.66 -0.41
C HIS A 111 -24.49 -7.64 -0.03
N GLY A 112 -25.09 -6.93 -0.98
CA GLY A 112 -26.06 -5.87 -0.70
C GLY A 112 -25.49 -4.65 0.03
N ASN A 113 -24.20 -4.62 0.21
CA ASN A 113 -23.51 -3.65 1.08
C ASN A 113 -23.11 -2.36 0.37
N GLU A 114 -23.53 -2.13 -0.86
CA GLU A 114 -23.33 -0.90 -1.66
C GLU A 114 -22.09 -0.05 -1.28
N GLY A 115 -20.94 -0.72 -1.11
CA GLY A 115 -19.69 -0.05 -0.74
C GLY A 115 -19.60 0.40 0.72
N ARG A 116 -20.25 -0.28 1.66
CA ARG A 116 -20.16 -0.01 3.12
C ARG A 116 -18.74 -0.21 3.65
N PHE A 117 -18.00 -1.16 3.07
CA PHE A 117 -16.59 -1.37 3.35
C PHE A 117 -15.74 -0.92 2.17
N TYR A 118 -14.75 -0.08 2.43
CA TYR A 118 -13.89 0.46 1.39
C TYR A 118 -12.46 0.60 1.92
N CYS A 119 -11.60 -0.33 1.48
CA CYS A 119 -10.20 -0.34 1.88
C CYS A 119 -9.43 0.80 1.21
N LEU A 120 -8.56 1.44 1.98
CA LEU A 120 -7.74 2.54 1.51
C LEU A 120 -6.65 2.09 0.54
N ALA A 121 -6.00 0.96 0.86
CA ALA A 121 -4.88 0.44 0.08
C ALA A 121 -5.34 -0.36 -1.15
N ASN A 122 -6.36 -1.20 -1.00
CA ASN A 122 -6.78 -2.18 -2.02
C ASN A 122 -8.28 -2.08 -2.37
N TRP A 123 -8.77 -0.86 -2.56
CA TRP A 123 -10.16 -0.60 -2.91
C TRP A 123 -10.62 -1.24 -4.23
N ALA A 124 -9.68 -1.49 -5.14
CA ALA A 124 -9.95 -2.11 -6.45
C ALA A 124 -9.44 -3.56 -6.55
N SER A 125 -9.07 -4.19 -5.43
CA SER A 125 -8.53 -5.56 -5.45
C SER A 125 -9.59 -6.54 -5.94
N PRO A 126 -9.33 -7.32 -7.00
CA PRO A 126 -10.23 -8.37 -7.42
C PRO A 126 -10.29 -9.48 -6.37
N LYS A 127 -11.48 -10.04 -6.17
CA LYS A 127 -11.72 -11.14 -5.23
C LYS A 127 -11.28 -12.49 -5.83
N LEU A 128 -9.96 -12.67 -5.98
CA LEU A 128 -9.37 -13.88 -6.59
C LEU A 128 -9.29 -15.06 -5.62
N PHE A 129 -9.32 -14.81 -4.32
CA PHE A 129 -9.14 -15.81 -3.28
C PHE A 129 -10.38 -15.91 -2.41
N LYS A 130 -10.58 -17.06 -1.77
CA LYS A 130 -11.62 -17.22 -0.77
C LYS A 130 -11.26 -16.39 0.47
N TYR A 131 -12.26 -15.71 1.04
CA TYR A 131 -12.12 -15.03 2.33
C TYR A 131 -11.72 -16.03 3.43
N ASP A 132 -10.80 -15.64 4.26
CA ASP A 132 -10.27 -16.43 5.37
C ASP A 132 -10.22 -15.54 6.63
N PRO A 133 -11.18 -15.67 7.56
CA PRO A 133 -11.22 -14.86 8.76
C PRO A 133 -10.10 -15.20 9.77
N SER A 134 -9.31 -16.26 9.50
CA SER A 134 -8.20 -16.62 10.39
C SER A 134 -7.10 -15.55 10.40
N PRO A 135 -6.31 -15.45 11.45
CA PRO A 135 -5.16 -14.56 11.49
C PRO A 135 -4.15 -14.89 10.40
N VAL A 136 -3.50 -13.86 9.85
CA VAL A 136 -2.40 -14.06 8.89
C VAL A 136 -1.33 -14.96 9.50
N SER A 137 -0.94 -16.01 8.79
CA SER A 137 0.08 -16.96 9.24
C SER A 137 1.44 -16.27 9.46
N THR A 138 2.30 -16.86 10.29
CA THR A 138 3.66 -16.34 10.52
C THR A 138 4.44 -16.22 9.22
N ALA A 139 4.34 -17.21 8.34
CA ALA A 139 4.97 -17.16 7.02
C ALA A 139 4.44 -16.00 6.18
N GLY A 140 3.12 -15.78 6.16
CA GLY A 140 2.51 -14.64 5.48
C GLY A 140 3.00 -13.30 6.02
N ARG A 141 3.12 -13.15 7.35
CA ARG A 141 3.67 -11.94 7.98
C ARG A 141 5.11 -11.68 7.56
N ILE A 142 5.94 -12.73 7.53
CA ILE A 142 7.34 -12.63 7.08
C ILE A 142 7.40 -12.21 5.61
N VAL A 143 6.64 -12.85 4.74
CA VAL A 143 6.57 -12.50 3.31
C VAL A 143 6.16 -11.04 3.14
N PHE A 144 5.12 -10.60 3.84
CA PHE A 144 4.66 -9.21 3.76
C PHE A 144 5.75 -8.22 4.19
N VAL A 145 6.36 -8.43 5.36
CA VAL A 145 7.42 -7.53 5.88
C VAL A 145 8.65 -7.53 4.97
N ALA A 146 9.10 -8.71 4.53
CA ALA A 146 10.24 -8.81 3.62
C ALA A 146 10.00 -8.06 2.31
N TRP A 147 8.78 -8.15 1.78
CA TRP A 147 8.44 -7.46 0.54
C TRP A 147 8.30 -5.94 0.71
N VAL A 148 7.68 -5.47 1.78
CA VAL A 148 7.63 -4.04 2.11
C VAL A 148 9.05 -3.47 2.27
N ALA A 149 9.92 -4.20 2.98
CA ALA A 149 11.32 -3.83 3.10
C ALA A 149 12.03 -3.80 1.74
N PHE A 150 11.83 -4.81 0.90
CA PHE A 150 12.36 -4.84 -0.46
C PHE A 150 11.87 -3.64 -1.28
N ALA A 151 10.56 -3.41 -1.31
CA ALA A 151 9.95 -2.34 -2.11
C ALA A 151 10.47 -0.94 -1.75
N TYR A 152 10.84 -0.70 -0.50
CA TYR A 152 11.29 0.63 -0.06
C TYR A 152 12.80 0.77 0.13
N LEU A 153 13.52 -0.33 0.38
CA LEU A 153 14.94 -0.27 0.72
C LEU A 153 15.87 -0.83 -0.37
N ALA A 154 15.39 -1.78 -1.19
CA ALA A 154 16.25 -2.38 -2.22
C ALA A 154 16.87 -1.35 -3.19
N PRO A 155 16.18 -0.28 -3.61
CA PRO A 155 16.79 0.72 -4.48
C PRO A 155 18.03 1.40 -3.92
N ILE A 156 18.20 1.42 -2.58
CA ILE A 156 19.36 2.04 -1.92
C ILE A 156 20.67 1.41 -2.43
N VAL A 157 20.66 0.14 -2.83
CA VAL A 157 21.86 -0.52 -3.37
C VAL A 157 22.41 0.19 -4.60
N TYR A 158 21.57 0.89 -5.36
CA TYR A 158 21.99 1.63 -6.56
C TYR A 158 22.44 3.07 -6.28
N PHE A 159 22.26 3.58 -5.04
CA PHE A 159 22.73 4.94 -4.67
C PHE A 159 23.32 5.00 -3.26
N TRP A 160 23.83 3.88 -2.76
CA TRP A 160 24.44 3.85 -1.43
C TRP A 160 25.65 4.78 -1.27
N ASN A 161 26.35 5.10 -2.36
CA ASN A 161 27.46 6.06 -2.39
C ASN A 161 27.00 7.54 -2.31
N ARG A 162 25.69 7.78 -2.46
CA ARG A 162 25.06 9.09 -2.35
C ARG A 162 24.35 9.16 -1.00
N LEU A 163 25.14 9.45 0.06
CA LEU A 163 24.64 9.48 1.43
C LEU A 163 23.47 10.46 1.61
N ASP A 164 23.46 11.56 0.86
CA ASP A 164 22.35 12.52 0.80
C ASP A 164 21.03 11.82 0.40
N TRP A 165 21.03 11.03 -0.66
CA TRP A 165 19.85 10.27 -1.12
C TRP A 165 19.48 9.12 -0.20
N VAL A 166 20.47 8.44 0.38
CA VAL A 166 20.22 7.39 1.38
C VAL A 166 19.47 7.95 2.59
N ILE A 167 19.93 9.10 3.12
CA ILE A 167 19.28 9.76 4.26
C ILE A 167 17.86 10.19 3.88
N VAL A 168 17.66 10.81 2.72
CA VAL A 168 16.34 11.21 2.24
C VAL A 168 15.42 10.02 2.13
N GLN A 169 15.87 8.90 1.51
CA GLN A 169 15.08 7.69 1.35
C GLN A 169 14.66 7.11 2.70
N LEU A 170 15.60 6.97 3.63
CA LEU A 170 15.30 6.44 4.97
C LEU A 170 14.34 7.34 5.74
N ALA A 171 14.54 8.66 5.69
CA ALA A 171 13.65 9.62 6.36
C ALA A 171 12.23 9.56 5.80
N VAL A 172 12.09 9.45 4.48
CA VAL A 172 10.79 9.35 3.80
C VAL A 172 10.10 8.02 4.14
N VAL A 173 10.82 6.90 4.11
CA VAL A 173 10.26 5.58 4.46
C VAL A 173 9.81 5.55 5.91
N VAL A 174 10.63 6.03 6.83
CA VAL A 174 10.29 6.09 8.27
C VAL A 174 9.09 7.01 8.49
N GLY A 175 9.08 8.19 7.89
CA GLY A 175 7.96 9.13 7.96
C GLY A 175 6.65 8.52 7.43
N PHE A 176 6.72 7.84 6.28
CA PHE A 176 5.58 7.11 5.72
C PHE A 176 5.07 6.02 6.68
N MET A 177 5.96 5.19 7.22
CA MET A 177 5.59 4.10 8.14
C MET A 177 4.97 4.61 9.43
N ILE A 178 5.49 5.71 10.01
CA ILE A 178 4.91 6.35 11.18
C ILE A 178 3.51 6.88 10.86
N THR A 179 3.36 7.62 9.76
CA THR A 179 2.08 8.19 9.33
C THR A 179 1.06 7.09 9.06
N LEU A 180 1.46 6.04 8.34
CA LEU A 180 0.61 4.88 8.05
C LEU A 180 0.11 4.23 9.34
N ARG A 181 1.01 4.00 10.29
CA ARG A 181 0.68 3.37 11.56
C ARG A 181 -0.27 4.22 12.41
N GLN A 182 -0.04 5.51 12.48
CA GLN A 182 -0.85 6.42 13.30
C GLN A 182 -2.21 6.72 12.67
N TRP A 183 -2.27 6.86 11.36
CA TRP A 183 -3.50 7.27 10.67
C TRP A 183 -4.34 6.08 10.20
N CYS A 184 -3.73 5.10 9.51
CA CYS A 184 -4.48 4.01 8.89
C CYS A 184 -4.56 2.77 9.80
N CYS A 185 -3.41 2.33 10.35
CA CYS A 185 -3.33 1.05 11.04
C CYS A 185 -4.02 1.08 12.42
N SER A 186 -4.16 2.26 13.03
CA SER A 186 -4.84 2.46 14.32
C SER A 186 -6.37 2.35 14.24
N ALA A 187 -6.92 2.38 13.04
CA ALA A 187 -8.36 2.27 12.80
C ALA A 187 -8.70 1.24 11.69
N CYS A 188 -7.75 0.39 11.33
CA CYS A 188 -7.87 -0.55 10.22
C CYS A 188 -8.59 -1.85 10.66
N PRO A 189 -9.62 -2.32 9.92
CA PRO A 189 -10.32 -3.56 10.23
C PRO A 189 -9.52 -4.83 9.92
N ASN A 190 -8.35 -4.74 9.31
CA ASN A 190 -7.47 -5.89 9.09
C ASN A 190 -6.68 -6.24 10.36
N PHE A 191 -7.32 -6.92 11.29
CA PHE A 191 -6.72 -7.31 12.57
C PHE A 191 -5.61 -8.37 12.45
N GLY A 192 -5.54 -9.08 11.32
CA GLY A 192 -4.48 -10.05 11.05
C GLY A 192 -3.16 -9.41 10.62
N CYS A 193 -3.17 -8.13 10.22
CA CYS A 193 -1.99 -7.43 9.75
C CYS A 193 -1.01 -7.13 10.89
N ILE A 194 0.29 -7.36 10.65
CA ILE A 194 1.36 -7.07 11.62
C ILE A 194 1.49 -5.57 11.97
N LEU A 195 1.05 -4.69 11.07
CA LEU A 195 1.06 -3.23 11.27
C LEU A 195 -0.16 -2.73 12.02
N ASN A 196 -1.19 -3.56 12.20
CA ASN A 196 -2.41 -3.17 12.89
C ASN A 196 -2.13 -2.82 14.36
N THR A 197 -2.68 -1.69 14.81
CA THR A 197 -2.52 -1.18 16.17
C THR A 197 -3.84 -0.94 16.87
N VAL A 198 -4.94 -1.49 16.33
CA VAL A 198 -6.26 -1.39 16.96
C VAL A 198 -6.23 -2.15 18.28
N PRO A 199 -6.66 -1.52 19.40
CA PRO A 199 -6.79 -2.18 20.69
C PRO A 199 -7.73 -3.38 20.64
N GLU A 200 -7.44 -4.42 21.43
CA GLU A 200 -8.19 -5.68 21.41
C GLU A 200 -9.67 -5.49 21.77
N GLU A 201 -9.96 -4.64 22.76
CA GLU A 201 -11.33 -4.31 23.15
C GLU A 201 -12.17 -3.78 21.98
N LYS A 202 -11.62 -2.85 21.20
CA LYS A 202 -12.29 -2.31 20.01
C LYS A 202 -12.45 -3.35 18.90
N ARG A 203 -11.49 -4.24 18.77
CA ARG A 203 -11.53 -5.33 17.81
C ARG A 203 -12.69 -6.29 18.14
N GLU A 204 -12.80 -6.70 19.41
CA GLU A 204 -13.87 -7.59 19.84
C GLU A 204 -15.25 -6.95 19.69
N GLU A 205 -15.38 -5.68 20.03
CA GLU A 205 -16.61 -4.92 19.84
C GLU A 205 -17.01 -4.86 18.36
N PHE A 206 -16.06 -4.54 17.49
CA PHE A 206 -16.27 -4.50 16.03
C PHE A 206 -16.70 -5.87 15.47
N LEU A 207 -16.07 -6.95 15.91
CA LEU A 207 -16.41 -8.30 15.46
C LEU A 207 -17.82 -8.71 15.90
N LYS A 208 -18.24 -8.35 17.12
CA LYS A 208 -19.62 -8.57 17.60
C LYS A 208 -20.63 -7.83 16.73
N LEU A 209 -20.38 -6.56 16.39
CA LEU A 209 -21.24 -5.78 15.50
C LEU A 209 -21.28 -6.36 14.07
N LEU A 210 -20.17 -6.92 13.61
CA LEU A 210 -20.11 -7.59 12.30
C LEU A 210 -20.95 -8.88 12.30
N GLU A 211 -20.84 -9.68 13.35
CA GLU A 211 -21.59 -10.94 13.51
C GLU A 211 -23.10 -10.70 13.72
N SER A 212 -23.49 -9.67 14.46
CA SER A 212 -24.91 -9.32 14.67
C SER A 212 -25.56 -8.72 13.42
N GLY A 213 -24.80 -8.30 12.43
CA GLY A 213 -25.30 -7.60 11.25
C GLY A 213 -25.63 -6.13 11.48
N GLU A 214 -25.51 -5.60 12.69
CA GLU A 214 -25.81 -4.19 13.01
C GLU A 214 -24.97 -3.19 12.23
N ILE A 215 -23.76 -3.59 11.80
CA ILE A 215 -22.93 -2.79 10.89
C ILE A 215 -23.67 -2.50 9.57
N TYR A 216 -24.63 -3.32 9.19
CA TYR A 216 -25.37 -3.21 7.93
C TYR A 216 -26.64 -2.36 8.06
N ASP A 217 -27.23 -2.25 9.27
CA ASP A 217 -28.49 -1.58 9.49
C ASP A 217 -28.36 -0.08 9.80
N SER A 218 -27.18 0.41 10.11
CA SER A 218 -26.93 1.81 10.45
C SER A 218 -26.79 2.71 9.21
N SER A 219 -27.73 2.64 8.26
CA SER A 219 -27.79 3.48 7.06
C SER A 219 -28.66 4.71 7.26
#